data_523f1e915a21bdcc7868c749b774967c
#
_entry.id   523f1e915a21bdcc7868c749b774967c
#
_cell.length_a   1.000
_cell.length_b   1.000
_cell.length_c   1.000
_cell.angle_alpha   90.00
_cell.angle_beta   90.00
_cell.angle_gamma   90.00
#
_symmetry.space_group_name_H-M   'P 1'
#
loop_
_entity.id
_entity.type
_entity.pdbx_description
1 polymer ?
#
loop_
_entity_poly.entity_id
_entity_poly.type
_entity_poly.pdbx_seq_one_letter_code
_entity_poly.pdbx_strand_id
1 'polypeptide(L)'
;MAKSRMLAWLALGLAFLFWAAACTRKPEAEPENQSTIRAKTQGNGTMQKQTTLVLTIGDASFIIALANTEAARELSGRLPLRLEMAELNGNEKFASLGSPLPAKAENVRRIEAGDMMLWGSDCLVVFYKSFDTPYSYTRIGHIADAKGLAKAVGKGDVLVSIHPQTMQE
;
A
#
# COMPACT_ATOMS: atom_id res chain seq x y z
N MET A 1 6.08 -13.92 50.57
CA MET A 1 7.54 -13.88 50.83
C MET A 1 8.28 -14.24 49.57
N ALA A 2 9.38 -13.56 49.30
CA ALA A 2 10.36 -13.68 48.22
C ALA A 2 10.06 -12.82 46.99
N LYS A 3 10.54 -11.60 46.90
CA LYS A 3 11.89 -11.01 46.65
C LYS A 3 12.20 -10.99 45.17
N SER A 4 11.93 -9.83 44.57
CA SER A 4 12.82 -8.90 43.84
C SER A 4 14.12 -9.51 43.28
N ARG A 5 14.33 -9.39 41.97
CA ARG A 5 15.66 -9.23 41.38
C ARG A 5 15.57 -8.33 40.14
N MET A 6 15.70 -7.03 40.38
CA MET A 6 16.25 -6.07 39.44
C MET A 6 17.68 -6.49 39.10
N LEU A 7 18.02 -6.52 37.86
CA LEU A 7 19.41 -6.45 37.40
C LEU A 7 19.49 -5.47 36.24
N ALA A 8 20.05 -4.32 36.60
CA ALA A 8 20.52 -3.28 35.71
C ALA A 8 21.65 -3.80 34.83
N TRP A 9 21.65 -3.47 33.55
CA TRP A 9 22.83 -3.51 32.71
C TRP A 9 23.20 -2.10 32.32
N LEU A 10 24.31 -1.70 32.91
CA LEU A 10 25.04 -0.46 32.67
C LEU A 10 25.71 -0.50 31.29
N ALA A 11 25.71 0.67 30.71
CA ALA A 11 26.49 1.24 29.64
C ALA A 11 27.84 0.58 29.32
N LEU A 12 28.09 0.45 28.02
CA LEU A 12 29.45 0.58 27.48
C LEU A 12 29.39 1.36 26.18
N GLY A 13 29.80 2.63 26.28
CA GLY A 13 30.10 3.48 25.16
C GLY A 13 31.43 3.06 24.55
N LEU A 14 31.52 3.02 23.25
CA LEU A 14 32.79 3.13 22.52
C LEU A 14 32.58 4.02 21.33
N ALA A 15 33.22 5.17 21.42
CA ALA A 15 33.46 6.13 20.36
C ALA A 15 34.35 5.51 19.29
N PHE A 16 34.00 5.65 18.03
CA PHE A 16 34.93 5.54 16.93
C PHE A 16 34.99 6.84 16.17
N LEU A 17 36.21 7.40 16.26
CA LEU A 17 36.69 8.62 15.66
C LEU A 17 36.87 8.45 14.15
N PHE A 18 36.47 9.46 13.42
CA PHE A 18 37.08 10.09 12.24
C PHE A 18 37.88 9.23 11.27
N TRP A 19 37.43 9.20 10.02
CA TRP A 19 38.34 9.35 8.89
C TRP A 19 37.69 10.21 7.80
N ALA A 20 38.18 11.46 7.75
CA ALA A 20 37.97 12.35 6.66
C ALA A 20 39.02 12.01 5.57
N ALA A 21 38.56 11.71 4.37
CA ALA A 21 39.40 11.79 3.18
C ALA A 21 38.71 12.67 2.15
N ALA A 22 39.19 13.92 2.10
CA ALA A 22 38.90 14.87 1.05
C ALA A 22 39.61 14.44 -0.24
N CYS A 23 38.86 14.36 -1.34
CA CYS A 23 39.38 14.45 -2.67
C CYS A 23 38.60 15.51 -3.44
N THR A 24 39.13 16.70 -3.39
CA THR A 24 38.88 17.81 -4.32
C THR A 24 39.35 17.45 -5.72
N ARG A 25 38.49 17.56 -6.71
CA ARG A 25 38.84 17.92 -8.07
C ARG A 25 37.80 18.86 -8.64
N LYS A 26 38.31 20.06 -8.95
CA LYS A 26 37.65 21.18 -9.59
C LYS A 26 37.74 21.05 -11.13
N PRO A 27 36.98 21.85 -11.85
CA PRO A 27 36.34 21.56 -13.12
C PRO A 27 37.14 22.00 -14.33
N GLU A 28 36.81 21.49 -15.47
CA GLU A 28 37.23 22.07 -16.76
C GLU A 28 36.04 22.24 -17.66
N ALA A 29 36.05 23.36 -18.36
CA ALA A 29 34.98 24.05 -19.05
C ALA A 29 34.59 23.44 -20.39
N GLU A 30 33.36 23.78 -20.77
CA GLU A 30 32.65 23.79 -22.06
C GLU A 30 33.50 23.82 -23.36
N PRO A 31 32.92 23.42 -24.53
CA PRO A 31 32.14 24.40 -25.26
C PRO A 31 30.83 23.91 -25.89
N GLU A 32 29.94 24.90 -26.04
CA GLU A 32 28.73 24.92 -26.83
C GLU A 32 28.82 24.21 -28.19
N ASN A 33 27.77 23.51 -28.56
CA ASN A 33 27.32 23.57 -29.95
C ASN A 33 25.79 23.40 -30.04
N GLN A 34 25.20 24.47 -30.53
CA GLN A 34 23.82 24.56 -30.95
C GLN A 34 23.53 23.56 -32.08
N SER A 35 22.50 22.82 -31.99
CA SER A 35 21.69 22.46 -33.17
C SER A 35 20.28 22.05 -32.76
N THR A 36 19.39 22.91 -33.09
CA THR A 36 17.95 22.81 -33.22
C THR A 36 17.56 21.50 -33.91
N ILE A 37 16.82 20.62 -33.18
CA ILE A 37 15.82 19.76 -33.83
C ILE A 37 14.59 19.68 -32.93
N ARG A 38 13.55 20.27 -33.45
CA ARG A 38 12.20 20.29 -32.99
C ARG A 38 11.61 18.89 -33.16
N ALA A 39 11.70 18.06 -32.15
CA ALA A 39 10.96 16.80 -32.09
C ALA A 39 9.67 17.03 -31.30
N LYS A 40 8.61 17.14 -32.06
CA LYS A 40 7.22 17.15 -31.62
C LYS A 40 6.94 15.78 -30.99
N THR A 41 7.13 15.68 -29.66
CA THR A 41 6.70 14.50 -28.92
C THR A 41 5.19 14.52 -28.86
N GLN A 42 4.58 13.82 -29.82
CA GLN A 42 3.20 13.36 -29.70
C GLN A 42 3.16 12.49 -28.44
N GLY A 43 2.56 13.01 -27.39
CA GLY A 43 2.19 12.25 -26.23
C GLY A 43 1.20 11.16 -26.66
N ASN A 44 1.74 9.98 -26.90
CA ASN A 44 0.94 8.77 -27.01
C ASN A 44 0.46 8.45 -25.59
N GLY A 45 -0.62 9.12 -25.17
CA GLY A 45 -1.37 8.78 -23.99
C GLY A 45 -1.98 7.40 -24.19
N THR A 46 -1.20 6.37 -23.95
CA THR A 46 -1.75 5.03 -23.72
C THR A 46 -2.69 5.20 -22.53
N MET A 47 -3.99 5.28 -22.80
CA MET A 47 -5.00 5.13 -21.75
C MET A 47 -4.75 3.77 -21.14
N GLN A 48 -3.99 3.74 -20.03
CA GLN A 48 -3.87 2.53 -19.23
C GLN A 48 -5.28 2.22 -18.73
N LYS A 49 -5.89 1.20 -19.35
CA LYS A 49 -7.18 0.67 -18.92
C LYS A 49 -7.03 0.32 -17.43
N GLN A 50 -7.59 1.17 -16.57
CA GLN A 50 -7.55 0.96 -15.15
C GLN A 50 -8.28 -0.34 -14.85
N THR A 51 -7.56 -1.32 -14.34
CA THR A 51 -8.16 -2.59 -13.95
C THR A 51 -9.01 -2.34 -12.72
N THR A 52 -10.26 -2.75 -12.79
CA THR A 52 -11.22 -2.61 -11.69
C THR A 52 -11.66 -3.97 -11.20
N LEU A 53 -11.88 -4.05 -9.89
CA LEU A 53 -12.40 -5.23 -9.21
C LEU A 53 -13.72 -4.89 -8.53
N VAL A 54 -14.47 -5.92 -8.17
CA VAL A 54 -15.68 -5.78 -7.36
C VAL A 54 -15.44 -6.44 -6.01
N LEU A 55 -15.64 -5.67 -4.94
CA LEU A 55 -15.74 -6.15 -3.57
C LEU A 55 -17.21 -6.31 -3.21
N THR A 56 -17.62 -7.50 -2.85
CA THR A 56 -18.99 -7.80 -2.43
C THR A 56 -19.04 -8.17 -0.94
N ILE A 57 -19.95 -7.57 -0.20
CA ILE A 57 -20.17 -7.74 1.23
C ILE A 57 -21.69 -7.88 1.47
N GLY A 58 -22.17 -9.09 1.71
CA GLY A 58 -23.61 -9.36 1.73
C GLY A 58 -24.25 -8.96 0.41
N ASP A 59 -25.24 -8.06 0.45
CA ASP A 59 -25.93 -7.53 -0.75
C ASP A 59 -25.27 -6.25 -1.32
N ALA A 60 -24.22 -5.73 -0.69
CA ALA A 60 -23.53 -4.52 -1.12
C ALA A 60 -22.33 -4.85 -2.01
N SER A 61 -22.14 -4.06 -3.07
CA SER A 61 -21.00 -4.18 -3.97
C SER A 61 -20.31 -2.84 -4.16
N PHE A 62 -18.98 -2.88 -4.20
CA PHE A 62 -18.12 -1.70 -4.31
C PHE A 62 -17.10 -1.91 -5.42
N ILE A 63 -16.88 -0.89 -6.22
CA ILE A 63 -15.86 -0.93 -7.29
C ILE A 63 -14.51 -0.48 -6.73
N ILE A 64 -13.51 -1.32 -6.88
CA ILE A 64 -12.12 -1.04 -6.50
C ILE A 64 -11.35 -0.67 -7.76
N ALA A 65 -10.77 0.52 -7.79
CA ALA A 65 -9.76 0.90 -8.76
C ALA A 65 -8.40 0.38 -8.28
N LEU A 66 -7.77 -0.53 -9.02
CA LEU A 66 -6.48 -1.08 -8.65
C LEU A 66 -5.37 -0.03 -8.73
N ALA A 67 -4.46 -0.06 -7.78
CA ALA A 67 -3.22 0.70 -7.81
C ALA A 67 -2.26 0.10 -8.86
N ASN A 68 -1.40 0.95 -9.43
CA ASN A 68 -0.36 0.49 -10.35
C ASN A 68 0.87 -0.05 -9.58
N THR A 69 0.67 -1.09 -8.78
CA THR A 69 1.70 -1.78 -8.01
C THR A 69 1.82 -3.24 -8.45
N GLU A 70 2.97 -3.85 -8.20
CA GLU A 70 3.18 -5.26 -8.46
C GLU A 70 2.27 -6.14 -7.59
N ALA A 71 2.11 -5.77 -6.31
CA ALA A 71 1.20 -6.43 -5.39
C ALA A 71 -0.25 -6.42 -5.89
N ALA A 72 -0.73 -5.30 -6.44
CA ALA A 72 -2.09 -5.20 -6.99
C ALA A 72 -2.28 -6.10 -8.22
N ARG A 73 -1.29 -6.15 -9.11
CA ARG A 73 -1.32 -7.05 -10.28
C ARG A 73 -1.32 -8.52 -9.87
N GLU A 74 -0.47 -8.90 -8.92
CA GLU A 74 -0.39 -10.26 -8.41
C GLU A 74 -1.69 -10.66 -7.69
N LEU A 75 -2.27 -9.77 -6.86
CA LEU A 75 -3.58 -10.01 -6.24
C LEU A 75 -4.67 -10.25 -7.30
N SER A 76 -4.68 -9.44 -8.35
CA SER A 76 -5.63 -9.59 -9.46
C SER A 76 -5.53 -10.96 -10.16
N GLY A 77 -4.33 -11.52 -10.22
CA GLY A 77 -4.10 -12.88 -10.77
C GLY A 77 -4.62 -14.02 -9.89
N ARG A 78 -4.92 -13.75 -8.61
CA ARG A 78 -5.43 -14.74 -7.63
C ARG A 78 -6.95 -14.76 -7.51
N LEU A 79 -7.65 -13.93 -8.26
CA LEU A 79 -9.11 -13.84 -8.20
C LEU A 79 -9.82 -15.04 -8.87
N PRO A 80 -10.99 -15.42 -8.40
CA PRO A 80 -11.77 -14.80 -7.29
C PRO A 80 -11.22 -15.17 -5.92
N LEU A 81 -11.38 -14.25 -4.95
CA LEU A 81 -11.03 -14.48 -3.55
C LEU A 81 -12.29 -14.40 -2.67
N ARG A 82 -12.34 -15.25 -1.64
CA ARG A 82 -13.32 -15.19 -0.58
C ARG A 82 -12.60 -15.20 0.75
N LEU A 83 -12.76 -14.15 1.52
CA LEU A 83 -12.00 -13.90 2.74
C LEU A 83 -12.95 -13.62 3.91
N GLU A 84 -12.72 -14.27 5.03
CA GLU A 84 -13.29 -13.88 6.31
C GLU A 84 -12.35 -12.83 6.92
N MET A 85 -12.81 -11.60 6.98
CA MET A 85 -12.00 -10.46 7.45
C MET A 85 -12.40 -10.11 8.88
N ALA A 86 -11.41 -10.10 9.76
CA ALA A 86 -11.57 -9.73 11.14
C ALA A 86 -11.64 -8.21 11.32
N GLU A 87 -12.34 -7.78 12.38
CA GLU A 87 -12.42 -6.39 12.78
C GLU A 87 -11.17 -5.94 13.53
N LEU A 88 -10.67 -4.73 13.23
CA LEU A 88 -9.59 -4.12 13.98
C LEU A 88 -9.84 -2.62 14.21
N ASN A 89 -9.69 -2.18 15.45
CA ASN A 89 -9.72 -0.77 15.91
C ASN A 89 -10.97 0.04 15.54
N GLY A 90 -12.02 -0.56 15.00
CA GLY A 90 -13.22 0.17 14.57
C GLY A 90 -13.01 1.03 13.31
N ASN A 91 -11.99 0.74 12.49
CA ASN A 91 -11.64 1.50 11.29
C ASN A 91 -11.23 0.64 10.08
N GLU A 92 -10.95 -0.66 10.29
CA GLU A 92 -10.45 -1.54 9.23
C GLU A 92 -10.93 -2.99 9.40
N LYS A 93 -10.95 -3.70 8.28
CA LYS A 93 -11.09 -5.15 8.21
C LYS A 93 -9.82 -5.74 7.61
N PHE A 94 -9.33 -6.86 8.14
CA PHE A 94 -8.13 -7.51 7.64
C PHE A 94 -8.26 -9.02 7.55
N ALA A 95 -7.52 -9.60 6.61
CA ALA A 95 -7.39 -11.06 6.47
C ALA A 95 -6.03 -11.44 5.90
N SER A 96 -5.50 -12.60 6.29
CA SER A 96 -4.34 -13.18 5.62
C SER A 96 -4.73 -13.76 4.27
N LEU A 97 -3.89 -13.52 3.26
CA LEU A 97 -4.01 -14.11 1.92
C LEU A 97 -3.46 -15.53 1.85
N GLY A 98 -2.84 -16.02 2.94
CA GLY A 98 -2.23 -17.35 3.01
C GLY A 98 -0.90 -17.51 2.25
N SER A 99 -0.57 -16.54 1.40
CA SER A 99 0.70 -16.50 0.68
C SER A 99 1.10 -15.05 0.38
N PRO A 100 2.41 -14.73 0.38
CA PRO A 100 2.88 -13.36 0.22
C PRO A 100 2.62 -12.78 -1.17
N LEU A 101 2.50 -11.46 -1.22
CA LEU A 101 2.53 -10.64 -2.42
C LEU A 101 3.84 -9.83 -2.47
N PRO A 102 4.27 -9.37 -3.65
CA PRO A 102 5.41 -8.46 -3.79
C PRO A 102 5.14 -7.15 -3.05
N ALA A 103 5.60 -7.02 -1.81
CA ALA A 103 5.35 -5.86 -0.98
C ALA A 103 6.37 -4.76 -1.22
N LYS A 104 5.89 -3.53 -1.40
CA LYS A 104 6.67 -2.29 -1.42
C LYS A 104 5.97 -1.27 -0.53
N ALA A 105 6.19 -1.39 0.78
CA ALA A 105 5.52 -0.55 1.76
C ALA A 105 6.08 0.88 1.76
N GLU A 106 5.18 1.86 1.75
CA GLU A 106 5.48 3.28 1.79
C GLU A 106 4.70 3.92 2.95
N ASN A 107 5.28 4.96 3.57
CA ASN A 107 4.58 5.72 4.60
C ASN A 107 3.46 6.52 3.95
N VAL A 108 2.22 6.12 4.19
CA VAL A 108 1.04 6.72 3.57
C VAL A 108 0.55 7.96 4.31
N ARG A 109 1.02 8.19 5.54
CA ARG A 109 0.67 9.29 6.45
C ARG A 109 -0.80 9.36 6.83
N ARG A 110 -1.68 9.21 5.87
CA ARG A 110 -3.14 9.24 6.02
C ARG A 110 -3.78 8.09 5.25
N ILE A 111 -4.75 7.46 5.88
CA ILE A 111 -5.64 6.46 5.31
C ILE A 111 -6.96 7.14 4.97
N GLU A 112 -7.53 6.81 3.83
CA GLU A 112 -8.88 7.24 3.46
C GLU A 112 -9.85 6.04 3.49
N ALA A 113 -11.10 6.32 3.84
CA ALA A 113 -12.14 5.30 3.75
C ALA A 113 -12.26 4.81 2.30
N GLY A 114 -12.21 3.49 2.11
CA GLY A 114 -12.15 2.86 0.79
C GLY A 114 -10.75 2.43 0.38
N ASP A 115 -9.69 2.81 1.10
CA ASP A 115 -8.35 2.30 0.83
C ASP A 115 -8.28 0.79 1.04
N MET A 116 -7.67 0.10 0.08
CA MET A 116 -7.31 -1.30 0.18
C MET A 116 -5.79 -1.40 0.09
N MET A 117 -5.18 -1.95 1.12
CA MET A 117 -3.72 -1.99 1.27
C MET A 117 -3.25 -3.34 1.79
N LEU A 118 -1.94 -3.56 1.68
CA LEU A 118 -1.27 -4.72 2.23
C LEU A 118 -0.41 -4.29 3.42
N TRP A 119 -0.65 -4.89 4.56
CA TRP A 119 0.20 -4.81 5.74
C TRP A 119 1.17 -5.99 5.73
N GLY A 120 2.47 -5.71 5.85
CA GLY A 120 3.48 -6.75 5.61
C GLY A 120 3.43 -7.25 4.17
N SER A 121 3.45 -8.55 3.98
CA SER A 121 3.45 -9.17 2.65
C SER A 121 2.20 -9.98 2.31
N ASP A 122 1.34 -10.31 3.27
CA ASP A 122 0.21 -11.21 3.06
C ASP A 122 -1.09 -10.80 3.78
N CYS A 123 -1.07 -9.71 4.56
CA CYS A 123 -2.26 -9.24 5.26
C CYS A 123 -2.97 -8.17 4.43
N LEU A 124 -4.10 -8.53 3.81
CA LEU A 124 -4.96 -7.61 3.08
C LEU A 124 -5.84 -6.83 4.05
N VAL A 125 -5.86 -5.50 3.91
CA VAL A 125 -6.61 -4.57 4.77
C VAL A 125 -7.55 -3.74 3.92
N VAL A 126 -8.81 -3.63 4.35
CA VAL A 126 -9.83 -2.73 3.79
C VAL A 126 -10.20 -1.72 4.85
N PHE A 127 -9.90 -0.46 4.61
CA PHE A 127 -10.19 0.65 5.51
C PHE A 127 -11.57 1.22 5.22
N TYR A 128 -12.39 1.35 6.26
CA TYR A 128 -13.74 1.90 6.14
C TYR A 128 -13.92 3.22 6.89
N LYS A 129 -12.82 3.76 7.48
CA LYS A 129 -12.73 5.12 8.03
C LYS A 129 -11.40 5.77 7.66
N SER A 130 -11.39 7.10 7.61
CA SER A 130 -10.18 7.89 7.38
C SER A 130 -9.53 8.27 8.70
N PHE A 131 -8.20 8.20 8.77
CA PHE A 131 -7.38 8.59 9.93
C PHE A 131 -5.92 8.77 9.54
N ASP A 132 -5.16 9.49 10.38
CA ASP A 132 -3.72 9.64 10.20
C ASP A 132 -2.98 8.45 10.80
N THR A 133 -1.92 7.98 10.13
CA THR A 133 -1.16 6.81 10.55
C THR A 133 0.35 7.03 10.37
N PRO A 134 1.17 6.56 11.32
CA PRO A 134 2.62 6.52 11.15
C PRO A 134 3.10 5.28 10.36
N TYR A 135 2.22 4.33 10.10
CA TYR A 135 2.58 3.05 9.52
C TYR A 135 2.76 3.11 8.00
N SER A 136 3.47 2.10 7.49
CA SER A 136 3.73 1.94 6.06
C SER A 136 2.92 0.77 5.51
N TYR A 137 2.38 0.93 4.31
CA TYR A 137 1.57 -0.05 3.61
C TYR A 137 1.96 -0.13 2.13
N THR A 138 1.69 -1.26 1.51
CA THR A 138 1.72 -1.37 0.04
C THR A 138 0.30 -1.14 -0.50
N ARG A 139 0.14 -0.20 -1.41
CA ARG A 139 -1.18 0.10 -2.01
C ARG A 139 -1.63 -1.03 -2.91
N ILE A 140 -2.87 -1.47 -2.73
CA ILE A 140 -3.54 -2.46 -3.58
C ILE A 140 -4.58 -1.77 -4.46
N GLY A 141 -5.39 -0.89 -3.90
CA GLY A 141 -6.44 -0.19 -4.62
C GLY A 141 -7.22 0.76 -3.75
N HIS A 142 -8.28 1.33 -4.33
CA HIS A 142 -9.17 2.27 -3.63
C HIS A 142 -10.60 2.16 -4.16
N ILE A 143 -11.56 2.21 -3.24
CA ILE A 143 -13.00 2.30 -3.52
C ILE A 143 -13.35 3.79 -3.61
N ALA A 144 -13.54 4.31 -4.82
CA ALA A 144 -13.80 5.75 -5.02
C ALA A 144 -15.12 6.22 -4.37
N ASP A 145 -16.15 5.38 -4.40
CA ASP A 145 -17.41 5.61 -3.68
C ASP A 145 -17.53 4.64 -2.50
N ALA A 146 -16.94 5.02 -1.36
CA ALA A 146 -16.99 4.26 -0.13
C ALA A 146 -18.27 4.51 0.69
N LYS A 147 -19.26 5.20 0.13
CA LYS A 147 -20.54 5.44 0.80
C LYS A 147 -21.22 4.10 1.11
N GLY A 148 -21.55 3.91 2.37
CA GLY A 148 -22.17 2.66 2.84
C GLY A 148 -21.18 1.54 3.18
N LEU A 149 -19.89 1.67 2.88
CA LEU A 149 -18.88 0.65 3.18
C LEU A 149 -18.85 0.32 4.68
N ALA A 150 -18.77 1.33 5.54
CA ALA A 150 -18.76 1.15 7.00
C ALA A 150 -20.02 0.43 7.51
N LYS A 151 -21.19 0.64 6.88
CA LYS A 151 -22.41 -0.07 7.19
C LYS A 151 -22.36 -1.52 6.72
N ALA A 152 -21.85 -1.77 5.52
CA ALA A 152 -21.76 -3.10 4.93
C ALA A 152 -20.81 -4.01 5.71
N VAL A 153 -19.64 -3.50 6.12
CA VAL A 153 -18.65 -4.28 6.88
C VAL A 153 -19.12 -4.58 8.33
N GLY A 154 -20.02 -3.76 8.89
CA GLY A 154 -20.54 -3.98 10.24
C GLY A 154 -19.47 -3.88 11.34
N LYS A 155 -19.83 -4.36 12.56
CA LYS A 155 -18.96 -4.25 13.75
C LYS A 155 -18.11 -5.48 14.04
N GLY A 156 -18.48 -6.65 13.52
CA GLY A 156 -17.78 -7.92 13.74
C GLY A 156 -17.00 -8.36 12.51
N ASP A 157 -16.57 -9.59 12.52
CA ASP A 157 -15.96 -10.22 11.37
C ASP A 157 -16.96 -10.29 10.20
N VAL A 158 -16.44 -10.22 8.99
CA VAL A 158 -17.28 -10.16 7.80
C VAL A 158 -16.70 -11.00 6.67
N LEU A 159 -17.59 -11.72 5.99
CA LEU A 159 -17.21 -12.44 4.78
C LEU A 159 -17.28 -11.50 3.59
N VAL A 160 -16.17 -11.40 2.86
CA VAL A 160 -16.08 -10.60 1.63
C VAL A 160 -15.73 -11.50 0.43
N SER A 161 -16.18 -11.10 -0.74
CA SER A 161 -15.78 -11.69 -2.00
C SER A 161 -15.17 -10.63 -2.90
N ILE A 162 -14.05 -10.95 -3.54
CA ILE A 162 -13.37 -10.06 -4.50
C ILE A 162 -13.30 -10.80 -5.82
N HIS A 163 -13.75 -10.16 -6.90
CA HIS A 163 -13.72 -10.75 -8.24
C HIS A 163 -13.43 -9.70 -9.30
N PRO A 164 -12.97 -10.09 -10.51
CA PRO A 164 -12.81 -9.16 -11.60
C PRO A 164 -14.14 -8.49 -11.96
N GLN A 165 -14.10 -7.20 -12.29
CA GLN A 165 -15.25 -6.56 -12.90
C GLN A 165 -15.40 -7.07 -14.33
N THR A 166 -16.39 -7.93 -14.58
CA THR A 166 -16.77 -8.31 -15.94
C THR A 166 -17.46 -7.12 -16.61
N MET A 167 -16.90 -6.66 -17.72
CA MET A 167 -17.64 -5.72 -18.57
C MET A 167 -18.78 -6.50 -19.21
N GLN A 168 -20.01 -6.10 -18.95
CA GLN A 168 -21.14 -6.53 -19.75
C GLN A 168 -21.02 -5.82 -21.11
N GLU A 169 -20.83 -6.59 -22.16
CA GLU A 169 -20.96 -6.12 -23.53
C GLU A 169 -22.43 -5.82 -23.86
#